data_67b38b59e5c5e9307b7bf1836d27ae81
#
_entry.id   67b38b59e5c5e9307b7bf1836d27ae81
#
_cell.length_a   1.000
_cell.length_b   1.000
_cell.length_c   1.000
_cell.angle_alpha   90.00
_cell.angle_beta   90.00
_cell.angle_gamma   90.00
#
_symmetry.space_group_name_H-M   'P 1'
#
loop_
_entity.id
_entity.type
_entity.pdbx_description
1 polymer ?
#
loop_
_entity_poly.entity_id
_entity_poly.type
_entity_poly.pdbx_seq_one_letter_code
_entity_poly.pdbx_strand_id
1 'polypeptide(L)'
;MNDRLQAIRNKMAGLNLQGMIIANPINIRYLTKIEAEGILLLTRKENIFITDGRYMEYVSSIITPFDDIVVDDQKNISKDEYENFFLFCENVGFEEGYLTYKKYKEYIRKFKINNFVEAEELLIQLRMIK
;
A
#
# COMPACT_ATOMS: atom_id res chain seq x y z
N MET A 1 6.03 2.40 16.68
CA MET A 1 6.27 1.55 15.51
C MET A 1 5.07 0.67 15.25
N ASN A 2 4.66 0.53 14.00
CA ASN A 2 3.50 -0.29 13.66
C ASN A 2 3.94 -1.74 13.44
N ASP A 3 3.61 -2.61 14.38
CA ASP A 3 4.03 -4.01 14.33
C ASP A 3 3.41 -4.79 13.17
N ARG A 4 2.20 -4.41 12.75
CA ARG A 4 1.53 -5.07 11.62
C ARG A 4 2.21 -4.74 10.30
N LEU A 5 2.66 -3.50 10.14
CA LEU A 5 3.42 -3.11 8.95
C LEU A 5 4.79 -3.79 8.92
N GLN A 6 5.41 -3.97 10.08
CA GLN A 6 6.67 -4.71 10.15
C GLN A 6 6.44 -6.19 9.79
N ALA A 7 5.34 -6.76 10.27
CA ALA A 7 5.01 -8.16 9.96
C ALA A 7 4.78 -8.39 8.47
N ILE A 8 4.06 -7.47 7.80
CA ILE A 8 3.85 -7.61 6.35
C ILE A 8 5.17 -7.48 5.59
N ARG A 9 6.06 -6.57 6.01
CA ARG A 9 7.37 -6.43 5.38
C ARG A 9 8.20 -7.70 5.49
N ASN A 10 8.15 -8.35 6.64
CA ASN A 10 8.87 -9.62 6.84
C ASN A 10 8.35 -10.69 5.88
N LYS A 11 7.04 -10.76 5.70
CA LYS A 11 6.44 -11.73 4.77
C LYS A 11 6.74 -11.37 3.32
N MET A 12 6.74 -10.08 2.98
CA MET A 12 7.11 -9.62 1.64
C MET A 12 8.53 -10.05 1.30
N ALA A 13 9.46 -9.88 2.24
CA ALA A 13 10.85 -10.28 2.03
C ALA A 13 10.97 -11.77 1.73
N GLY A 14 10.22 -12.61 2.44
CA GLY A 14 10.21 -14.05 2.22
C GLY A 14 9.64 -14.47 0.88
N LEU A 15 8.82 -13.63 0.25
CA LEU A 15 8.21 -13.87 -1.05
C LEU A 15 8.90 -13.11 -2.19
N ASN A 16 10.03 -12.48 -1.90
CA ASN A 16 10.78 -11.66 -2.86
C ASN A 16 9.94 -10.52 -3.45
N LEU A 17 9.17 -9.86 -2.58
CA LEU A 17 8.41 -8.67 -2.92
C LEU A 17 9.10 -7.45 -2.33
N GLN A 18 9.43 -6.48 -3.18
CA GLN A 18 10.06 -5.23 -2.73
C GLN A 18 9.03 -4.14 -2.49
N GLY A 19 7.85 -4.30 -3.05
CA GLY A 19 6.77 -3.33 -2.89
C GLY A 19 5.42 -3.99 -2.86
N MET A 20 4.40 -3.24 -2.48
CA MET A 20 3.02 -3.71 -2.47
C MET A 20 2.04 -2.55 -2.59
N ILE A 21 0.96 -2.76 -3.32
CA ILE A 21 -0.17 -1.85 -3.39
C ILE A 21 -1.35 -2.52 -2.70
N ILE A 22 -1.87 -1.87 -1.66
CA ILE A 22 -3.01 -2.38 -0.91
C ILE A 22 -4.17 -1.42 -1.10
N ALA A 23 -5.25 -1.91 -1.71
CA ALA A 23 -6.43 -1.13 -2.05
C ALA A 23 -7.67 -1.58 -1.29
N ASN A 24 -7.71 -2.81 -0.80
CA ASN A 24 -8.85 -3.34 -0.07
C ASN A 24 -8.98 -2.63 1.29
N PRO A 25 -10.11 -1.93 1.53
CA PRO A 25 -10.30 -1.19 2.79
C PRO A 25 -10.13 -2.05 4.05
N ILE A 26 -10.51 -3.33 3.97
CA ILE A 26 -10.36 -4.24 5.12
C ILE A 26 -8.89 -4.40 5.49
N ASN A 27 -8.02 -4.56 4.50
CA ASN A 27 -6.59 -4.71 4.73
C ASN A 27 -5.94 -3.41 5.17
N ILE A 28 -6.35 -2.29 4.58
CA ILE A 28 -5.85 -0.97 4.98
C ILE A 28 -6.19 -0.71 6.45
N ARG A 29 -7.44 -0.96 6.84
CA ARG A 29 -7.87 -0.78 8.23
C ARG A 29 -7.11 -1.70 9.18
N TYR A 30 -6.91 -2.96 8.78
CA TYR A 30 -6.15 -3.93 9.59
C TYR A 30 -4.73 -3.43 9.87
N LEU A 31 -4.06 -2.93 8.84
CA LEU A 31 -2.66 -2.51 8.93
C LEU A 31 -2.47 -1.13 9.57
N THR A 32 -3.40 -0.21 9.37
CA THR A 32 -3.19 1.21 9.69
C THR A 32 -4.25 1.80 10.60
N LYS A 33 -5.40 1.14 10.78
CA LYS A 33 -6.59 1.65 11.47
C LYS A 33 -7.29 2.78 10.70
N ILE A 34 -6.84 3.08 9.49
CA ILE A 34 -7.45 4.12 8.66
C ILE A 34 -8.75 3.59 8.04
N GLU A 35 -9.83 4.34 8.17
CA GLU A 35 -11.13 4.04 7.56
C GLU A 35 -11.49 5.16 6.59
N ALA A 36 -10.74 5.25 5.50
CA ALA A 36 -10.94 6.25 4.47
C ALA A 36 -10.61 5.65 3.10
N GLU A 37 -11.17 6.23 2.05
CA GLU A 37 -10.85 5.80 0.69
C GLU A 37 -9.42 6.19 0.35
N GLY A 38 -8.71 5.26 -0.28
CA GLY A 38 -7.33 5.49 -0.68
C GLY A 38 -6.60 4.20 -0.96
N ILE A 39 -5.32 4.32 -1.22
CA ILE A 39 -4.44 3.18 -1.43
C ILE A 39 -3.22 3.30 -0.52
N LEU A 40 -2.77 2.16 -0.03
CA LEU A 40 -1.57 2.09 0.79
C LEU A 40 -0.44 1.51 -0.06
N LEU A 41 0.64 2.27 -0.18
CA LEU A 41 1.82 1.87 -0.94
C LEU A 41 2.94 1.53 0.03
N LEU A 42 3.49 0.34 -0.10
CA LEU A 42 4.58 -0.14 0.73
C LEU A 42 5.82 -0.39 -0.11
N THR A 43 6.97 0.09 0.39
CA THR A 43 8.29 -0.33 -0.09
C THR A 43 9.10 -0.76 1.12
N ARG A 44 10.36 -1.14 0.91
CA ARG A 44 11.24 -1.51 2.03
C ARG A 44 11.44 -0.37 3.03
N LYS A 45 11.32 0.87 2.57
CA LYS A 45 11.64 2.05 3.38
C LYS A 45 10.44 2.94 3.69
N GLU A 46 9.37 2.85 2.90
CA GLU A 46 8.28 3.81 2.98
C GLU A 46 6.92 3.12 3.06
N ASN A 47 6.04 3.77 3.82
CA ASN A 47 4.62 3.44 3.89
C ASN A 47 3.87 4.72 3.61
N ILE A 48 3.19 4.79 2.46
CA ILE A 48 2.46 5.99 2.07
C ILE A 48 1.00 5.65 1.86
N PHE A 49 0.11 6.37 2.54
CA PHE A 49 -1.32 6.29 2.28
C PHE A 49 -1.73 7.48 1.43
N ILE A 50 -2.22 7.20 0.23
CA ILE A 50 -2.66 8.23 -0.70
C ILE A 50 -4.18 8.27 -0.67
N THR A 51 -4.75 9.42 -0.36
CA THR A 51 -6.18 9.60 -0.23
C THR A 51 -6.66 10.84 -0.97
N ASP A 52 -7.97 11.02 -0.99
CA ASP A 52 -8.62 12.24 -1.50
C ASP A 52 -8.53 13.33 -0.43
N GLY A 53 -8.40 14.59 -0.86
CA GLY A 53 -8.28 15.72 0.05
C GLY A 53 -9.39 15.82 1.08
N ARG A 54 -10.57 15.28 0.77
CA ARG A 54 -11.69 15.26 1.71
C ARG A 54 -11.37 14.52 3.00
N TYR A 55 -10.47 13.55 2.95
CA TYR A 55 -10.13 12.70 4.10
C TYR A 55 -8.82 13.07 4.78
N MET A 56 -8.08 14.05 4.25
CA MET A 56 -6.74 14.37 4.75
C MET A 56 -6.74 14.78 6.22
N GLU A 57 -7.67 15.64 6.62
CA GLU A 57 -7.76 16.11 8.00
C GLU A 57 -8.09 14.95 8.94
N TYR A 58 -9.07 14.13 8.56
CA TYR A 58 -9.46 12.96 9.36
C TYR A 58 -8.31 12.01 9.55
N VAL A 59 -7.64 11.62 8.45
CA VAL A 59 -6.55 10.66 8.51
C VAL A 59 -5.39 11.22 9.32
N SER A 60 -5.05 12.50 9.13
CA SER A 60 -3.97 13.14 9.85
C SER A 60 -4.24 13.18 11.37
N SER A 61 -5.51 13.21 11.77
CA SER A 61 -5.87 13.24 13.19
C SER A 61 -5.67 11.90 13.88
N ILE A 62 -5.68 10.78 13.14
CA ILE A 62 -5.55 9.44 13.73
C ILE A 62 -4.17 8.83 13.55
N ILE A 63 -3.35 9.38 12.65
CA ILE A 63 -1.98 8.91 12.44
C ILE A 63 -1.05 9.63 13.40
N THR A 64 -0.19 8.85 14.06
CA THR A 64 0.85 9.39 14.95
C THR A 64 2.22 9.16 14.33
N PRO A 65 3.28 9.85 14.81
CA PRO A 65 4.64 9.61 14.33
C PRO A 65 5.10 8.15 14.49
N PHE A 66 4.49 7.42 15.44
CA PHE A 66 4.85 6.02 15.70
C PHE A 66 4.25 5.04 14.68
N ASP A 67 3.30 5.49 13.87
CA ASP A 67 2.65 4.63 12.88
C ASP A 67 3.51 4.42 11.63
N ASP A 68 4.51 5.26 11.43
CA ASP A 68 5.45 5.14 10.31
C ASP A 68 4.75 5.26 8.96
N ILE A 69 3.69 6.06 8.88
CA ILE A 69 2.91 6.23 7.66
C ILE A 69 2.91 7.70 7.26
N VAL A 70 3.28 7.94 6.02
CA VAL A 70 3.14 9.27 5.41
C VAL A 70 1.78 9.31 4.72
N VAL A 71 1.01 10.36 4.98
CA VAL A 71 -0.30 10.54 4.35
C VAL A 71 -0.19 11.66 3.33
N ASP A 72 -0.67 11.41 2.12
CA ASP A 72 -0.60 12.40 1.05
C ASP A 72 -1.91 12.48 0.28
N ASP A 73 -2.18 13.66 -0.27
CA ASP A 73 -3.34 13.91 -1.13
C ASP A 73 -2.97 13.54 -2.56
N GLN A 74 -3.83 12.75 -3.22
CA GLN A 74 -3.60 12.33 -4.59
C GLN A 74 -3.34 13.50 -5.55
N LYS A 75 -3.86 14.69 -5.26
CA LYS A 75 -3.67 15.89 -6.08
C LYS A 75 -2.25 16.44 -5.99
N ASN A 76 -1.54 16.14 -4.92
CA ASN A 76 -0.21 16.68 -4.67
C ASN A 76 0.90 15.78 -5.24
N ILE A 77 0.54 14.62 -5.77
CA ILE A 77 1.51 13.66 -6.27
C ILE A 77 1.61 13.81 -7.79
N SER A 78 2.80 14.15 -8.27
CA SER A 78 3.04 14.31 -9.69
C SER A 78 3.10 12.97 -10.42
N LYS A 79 2.96 13.01 -11.75
CA LYS A 79 3.13 11.83 -12.59
C LYS A 79 4.49 11.18 -12.36
N ASP A 80 5.54 11.99 -12.29
CA ASP A 80 6.90 11.48 -12.08
C ASP A 80 7.04 10.78 -10.72
N GLU A 81 6.43 11.31 -9.68
CA GLU A 81 6.46 10.70 -8.36
C GLU A 81 5.78 9.33 -8.38
N TYR A 82 4.61 9.21 -9.04
CA TYR A 82 3.95 7.92 -9.20
C TYR A 82 4.83 6.94 -9.97
N GLU A 83 5.44 7.38 -11.07
CA GLU A 83 6.26 6.50 -11.93
C GLU A 83 7.55 6.04 -11.25
N ASN A 84 8.06 6.82 -10.31
CA ASN A 84 9.31 6.51 -9.63
C ASN A 84 9.13 5.83 -8.27
N PHE A 85 7.90 5.73 -7.78
CA PHE A 85 7.68 5.18 -6.43
C PHE A 85 8.24 3.76 -6.27
N PHE A 86 7.99 2.91 -7.25
CA PHE A 86 8.47 1.52 -7.25
C PHE A 86 9.69 1.31 -8.14
N LEU A 87 10.49 2.35 -8.35
CA LEU A 87 11.62 2.30 -9.28
C LEU A 87 12.62 1.18 -8.97
N PHE A 88 12.86 0.91 -7.69
CA PHE A 88 13.79 -0.12 -7.26
C PHE A 88 13.11 -1.43 -6.87
N CYS A 89 11.85 -1.59 -7.22
CA CYS A 89 11.09 -2.79 -6.93
C CYS A 89 10.94 -3.63 -8.18
N GLU A 90 11.55 -4.80 -8.19
CA GLU A 90 11.37 -5.75 -9.27
C GLU A 90 9.97 -6.35 -9.23
N ASN A 91 9.53 -6.74 -8.04
CA ASN A 91 8.23 -7.37 -7.83
C ASN A 91 7.38 -6.53 -6.87
N VAL A 92 6.18 -6.19 -7.32
CA VAL A 92 5.20 -5.45 -6.51
C VAL A 92 3.95 -6.31 -6.36
N GLY A 93 3.53 -6.55 -5.12
CA GLY A 93 2.36 -7.38 -4.85
C GLY A 93 1.06 -6.59 -4.91
N PHE A 94 -0.03 -7.28 -5.18
CA PHE A 94 -1.37 -6.70 -5.16
C PHE A 94 -2.40 -7.74 -4.73
N GLU A 95 -3.61 -7.26 -4.43
CA GLU A 95 -4.70 -8.09 -3.96
C GLU A 95 -5.53 -8.59 -5.15
N GLU A 96 -5.24 -9.77 -5.66
CA GLU A 96 -5.86 -10.28 -6.88
C GLU A 96 -7.36 -10.57 -6.73
N GLY A 97 -7.83 -10.84 -5.53
CA GLY A 97 -9.25 -11.06 -5.28
C GLY A 97 -10.06 -9.79 -5.10
N TYR A 98 -9.41 -8.66 -4.98
CA TYR A 98 -10.06 -7.36 -4.77
C TYR A 98 -9.92 -6.43 -5.97
N LEU A 99 -8.72 -6.34 -6.53
CA LEU A 99 -8.40 -5.37 -7.57
C LEU A 99 -9.08 -5.77 -8.88
N THR A 100 -9.83 -4.85 -9.50
CA THR A 100 -10.42 -5.11 -10.81
C THR A 100 -9.34 -5.20 -11.88
N TYR A 101 -9.63 -5.89 -12.98
CA TYR A 101 -8.71 -5.97 -14.11
C TYR A 101 -8.36 -4.58 -14.64
N LYS A 102 -9.36 -3.70 -14.70
CA LYS A 102 -9.14 -2.31 -15.14
C LYS A 102 -8.12 -1.60 -14.26
N LYS A 103 -8.27 -1.71 -12.93
CA LYS A 103 -7.34 -1.10 -11.98
C LYS A 103 -5.96 -1.75 -12.04
N TYR A 104 -5.91 -3.05 -12.23
CA TYR A 104 -4.66 -3.78 -12.40
C TYR A 104 -3.83 -3.19 -13.54
N LYS A 105 -4.45 -3.03 -14.72
CA LYS A 105 -3.79 -2.44 -15.89
C LYS A 105 -3.41 -0.98 -15.65
N GLU A 106 -4.31 -0.23 -15.02
CA GLU A 106 -4.08 1.18 -14.71
C GLU A 106 -2.86 1.37 -13.80
N TYR A 107 -2.74 0.55 -12.76
CA TYR A 107 -1.63 0.66 -11.81
C TYR A 107 -0.29 0.26 -12.42
N ILE A 108 -0.26 -0.77 -13.27
CA ILE A 108 0.97 -1.14 -13.97
C ILE A 108 1.50 0.06 -14.76
N ARG A 109 0.62 0.76 -15.43
CA ARG A 109 0.98 1.92 -16.25
C ARG A 109 1.35 3.13 -15.40
N LYS A 110 0.54 3.43 -14.38
CA LYS A 110 0.71 4.59 -13.52
C LYS A 110 2.02 4.55 -12.74
N PHE A 111 2.35 3.39 -12.19
CA PHE A 111 3.54 3.20 -11.36
C PHE A 111 4.72 2.60 -12.11
N LYS A 112 4.56 2.30 -13.39
CA LYS A 112 5.58 1.63 -14.21
C LYS A 112 6.10 0.36 -13.54
N ILE A 113 5.18 -0.51 -13.14
CA ILE A 113 5.50 -1.73 -12.42
C ILE A 113 6.09 -2.77 -13.39
N ASN A 114 7.22 -3.36 -13.01
CA ASN A 114 7.87 -4.42 -13.80
C ASN A 114 7.10 -5.73 -13.70
N ASN A 115 6.95 -6.26 -12.49
CA ASN A 115 6.20 -7.48 -12.25
C ASN A 115 5.16 -7.23 -11.17
N PHE A 116 3.88 -7.33 -11.54
CA PHE A 116 2.76 -7.17 -10.62
C PHE A 116 2.30 -8.56 -10.20
N VAL A 117 2.49 -8.91 -8.93
CA VAL A 117 2.43 -10.27 -8.42
C VAL A 117 1.24 -10.44 -7.48
N GLU A 118 0.49 -11.53 -7.64
CA GLU A 118 -0.60 -11.87 -6.74
C GLU A 118 -0.06 -12.08 -5.32
N ALA A 119 -0.61 -11.36 -4.35
CA ALA A 119 -0.10 -11.36 -2.98
C ALA A 119 -1.20 -11.33 -1.92
N GLU A 120 -2.47 -11.54 -2.29
CA GLU A 120 -3.58 -11.48 -1.35
C GLU A 120 -3.46 -12.52 -0.23
N GLU A 121 -2.97 -13.71 -0.56
CA GLU A 121 -2.82 -14.78 0.44
C GLU A 121 -1.95 -14.35 1.62
N LEU A 122 -0.92 -13.58 1.37
CA LEU A 122 -0.06 -13.02 2.40
C LEU A 122 -0.87 -12.19 3.41
N LEU A 123 -1.79 -11.37 2.91
CA LEU A 123 -2.64 -10.51 3.75
C LEU A 123 -3.68 -11.34 4.51
N ILE A 124 -4.25 -12.35 3.85
CA ILE A 124 -5.22 -13.24 4.49
C ILE A 124 -4.56 -13.95 5.67
N GLN A 125 -3.35 -14.47 5.47
CA GLN A 125 -2.62 -15.17 6.53
C GLN A 125 -2.31 -14.24 7.70
N LEU A 126 -1.93 -13.01 7.44
CA LEU A 126 -1.65 -12.03 8.49
C LEU A 126 -2.87 -11.76 9.37
N ARG A 127 -4.05 -11.62 8.74
CA ARG A 127 -5.28 -11.36 9.50
C ARG A 127 -5.74 -12.54 10.33
N MET A 128 -5.29 -13.75 10.00
CA MET A 128 -5.63 -14.97 10.75
C MET A 128 -4.77 -15.14 12.01
N ILE A 129 -3.65 -14.45 12.10
CA ILE A 129 -2.77 -14.51 13.26
C ILE A 129 -3.33 -13.58 14.35
N LYS A 130 -3.61 -14.16 15.52
CA LYS A 130 -4.13 -13.40 16.66
C LYS A 130 -3.05 -13.17 17.70
#